data_95e28d15fb727b4dbc6b3834cf8e5add
#
_entry.id   95e28d15fb727b4dbc6b3834cf8e5add
#
_cell.length_a   1.000
_cell.length_b   1.000
_cell.length_c   1.000
_cell.angle_alpha   90.00
_cell.angle_beta   90.00
_cell.angle_gamma   90.00
#
_symmetry.space_group_name_H-M   'P 1'
#
loop_
_entity.id
_entity.type
_entity.pdbx_description
1 polymer ?
#
loop_
_entity_poly.entity_id
_entity_poly.type
_entity_poly.pdbx_seq_one_letter_code
_entity_poly.pdbx_strand_id
1 'polypeptide(L)'
;MIQKGKSNVNNFFQKNRVYYCKHRVKLLTLHPQKKSSKMTNTVYHIPALLPQAIEGLNINPSGTYIDATFGGGGHSRAIVENLDKKGHLYSFDQDMDAVSRAFSDERFTVVYSNFRYMSNFMRYYGCLGRVDGILADLGVSFHHFDDPERGFSFRWEGKLDIRMNRGAAKEAAAVINGFSAEALADMFYLYGELRQSRKLASAIVKFRNENEIKTVEQLLSAIRPHINPKQEKKELAQVFQALRIEVNDEMTALKHFLSQSLKVLKPGGRLVVITYHSLEDRLVKNFMKTGNIEGNVEKDFYGRNLSPLKLITSKPIVPDAAEVEANPRSRSAKMRIAEVVEE
;
A
#
# COMPACT_ATOMS: atom_id res chain seq x y z
N MET A 1 -19.71 -11.13 -33.02
CA MET A 1 -18.41 -11.43 -32.40
C MET A 1 -18.15 -10.69 -31.04
N ILE A 2 -19.18 -10.19 -30.38
CA ILE A 2 -19.04 -9.38 -29.14
C ILE A 2 -19.36 -10.16 -27.85
N GLN A 3 -19.89 -11.38 -27.94
CA GLN A 3 -20.30 -12.15 -26.75
C GLN A 3 -19.19 -13.01 -26.11
N LYS A 4 -18.09 -13.32 -26.78
CA LYS A 4 -17.01 -14.15 -26.23
C LYS A 4 -16.08 -13.41 -25.21
N GLY A 5 -16.05 -12.08 -25.22
CA GLY A 5 -15.22 -11.31 -24.29
C GLY A 5 -15.77 -11.20 -22.85
N LYS A 6 -17.11 -11.26 -22.69
CA LYS A 6 -17.75 -11.12 -21.37
C LYS A 6 -17.62 -12.36 -20.49
N SER A 7 -17.53 -13.55 -21.07
CA SER A 7 -17.44 -14.80 -20.29
C SER A 7 -16.06 -15.01 -19.64
N ASN A 8 -14.98 -14.57 -20.28
CA ASN A 8 -13.62 -14.72 -19.73
C ASN A 8 -13.34 -13.75 -18.57
N VAL A 9 -13.91 -12.55 -18.61
CA VAL A 9 -13.77 -11.55 -17.54
C VAL A 9 -14.50 -12.02 -16.27
N ASN A 10 -15.72 -12.53 -16.42
CA ASN A 10 -16.48 -13.06 -15.28
C ASN A 10 -15.80 -14.29 -14.63
N ASN A 11 -15.19 -15.18 -15.41
CA ASN A 11 -14.43 -16.31 -14.88
C ASN A 11 -13.15 -15.92 -14.15
N PHE A 12 -12.46 -14.84 -14.59
CA PHE A 12 -11.31 -14.30 -13.91
C PHE A 12 -11.67 -13.78 -12.51
N PHE A 13 -12.77 -13.03 -12.40
CA PHE A 13 -13.25 -12.49 -11.13
C PHE A 13 -13.80 -13.58 -10.19
N GLN A 14 -14.45 -14.60 -10.68
CA GLN A 14 -14.90 -15.73 -9.86
C GLN A 14 -13.76 -16.60 -9.32
N LYS A 15 -12.74 -16.89 -10.11
CA LYS A 15 -11.59 -17.69 -9.68
C LYS A 15 -10.70 -16.99 -8.64
N ASN A 16 -10.60 -15.66 -8.69
CA ASN A 16 -9.72 -14.91 -7.80
C ASN A 16 -10.44 -14.31 -6.58
N ARG A 17 -11.71 -14.69 -6.32
CA ARG A 17 -12.55 -14.13 -5.22
C ARG A 17 -12.52 -12.60 -5.19
N VAL A 18 -12.52 -11.98 -6.35
CA VAL A 18 -12.69 -10.53 -6.45
C VAL A 18 -14.16 -10.25 -6.18
N TYR A 19 -14.49 -9.82 -4.98
CA TYR A 19 -15.85 -9.40 -4.65
C TYR A 19 -16.13 -8.09 -5.35
N TYR A 20 -17.01 -8.17 -6.31
CA TYR A 20 -17.53 -7.07 -7.06
C TYR A 20 -18.58 -6.35 -6.21
N CYS A 21 -18.32 -5.16 -5.76
CA CYS A 21 -19.39 -4.31 -5.27
C CYS A 21 -20.12 -3.70 -6.49
N LYS A 22 -21.02 -4.48 -7.11
CA LYS A 22 -21.87 -4.07 -8.22
C LYS A 22 -23.10 -3.32 -7.73
N HIS A 23 -23.02 -2.64 -6.64
CA HIS A 23 -24.13 -1.81 -6.17
C HIS A 23 -23.60 -0.38 -5.97
N ARG A 24 -24.15 0.57 -6.79
CA ARG A 24 -24.69 1.74 -6.11
C ARG A 24 -25.12 1.23 -4.76
N VAL A 25 -24.50 1.67 -3.69
CA VAL A 25 -24.98 1.39 -2.35
C VAL A 25 -26.41 1.92 -2.34
N LYS A 26 -27.39 1.06 -2.68
CA LYS A 26 -28.72 1.23 -2.16
C LYS A 26 -28.51 1.05 -0.69
N LEU A 27 -28.41 2.17 0.01
CA LEU A 27 -28.56 2.20 1.45
C LEU A 27 -29.70 1.21 1.77
N LEU A 28 -29.36 0.13 2.47
CA LEU A 28 -30.32 -0.42 3.41
C LEU A 28 -30.65 0.75 4.32
N THR A 29 -31.81 1.32 4.12
CA THR A 29 -32.41 2.32 4.99
C THR A 29 -32.63 1.66 6.34
N LEU A 30 -31.57 1.61 7.13
CA LEU A 30 -31.72 1.49 8.56
C LEU A 30 -32.25 2.83 9.02
N HIS A 31 -33.53 2.84 9.40
CA HIS A 31 -34.17 3.97 10.05
C HIS A 31 -33.27 4.49 11.17
N PRO A 32 -33.06 5.81 11.29
CA PRO A 32 -32.22 6.36 12.33
C PRO A 32 -32.87 6.13 13.69
N GLN A 33 -32.41 5.16 14.43
CA GLN A 33 -32.60 5.18 15.86
C GLN A 33 -31.73 6.31 16.39
N LYS A 34 -32.38 7.38 16.86
CA LYS A 34 -31.76 8.43 17.66
C LYS A 34 -31.08 7.80 18.88
N LYS A 35 -29.79 7.49 18.77
CA LYS A 35 -28.90 7.40 19.92
C LYS A 35 -27.96 8.57 19.85
N SER A 36 -28.11 9.50 20.80
CA SER A 36 -27.14 10.53 21.09
C SER A 36 -25.81 9.87 21.40
N SER A 37 -24.95 9.72 20.45
CA SER A 37 -23.56 9.35 20.68
C SER A 37 -22.78 10.63 20.96
N LYS A 38 -22.25 10.73 22.18
CA LYS A 38 -21.16 11.65 22.50
C LYS A 38 -20.15 11.57 21.34
N MET A 39 -19.88 12.72 20.72
CA MET A 39 -18.74 12.88 19.80
C MET A 39 -17.48 12.54 20.63
N THR A 40 -17.03 11.32 20.53
CA THR A 40 -15.63 11.01 20.86
C THR A 40 -14.82 11.75 19.82
N ASN A 41 -13.96 12.67 20.27
CA ASN A 41 -12.89 13.28 19.47
C ASN A 41 -11.97 12.14 19.00
N THR A 42 -12.35 11.46 17.93
CA THR A 42 -11.41 10.64 17.16
C THR A 42 -10.47 11.63 16.51
N VAL A 43 -9.24 11.68 17.01
CA VAL A 43 -8.14 12.42 16.39
C VAL A 43 -8.07 11.93 14.94
N TYR A 44 -8.53 12.77 14.02
CA TYR A 44 -8.50 12.49 12.60
C TYR A 44 -7.02 12.45 12.22
N HIS A 45 -6.50 11.28 11.93
CA HIS A 45 -5.11 11.12 11.50
C HIS A 45 -4.91 11.87 10.19
N ILE A 46 -4.09 12.91 10.23
CA ILE A 46 -3.70 13.65 9.03
C ILE A 46 -2.81 12.72 8.19
N PRO A 47 -3.15 12.47 6.92
CA PRO A 47 -2.30 11.69 6.03
C PRO A 47 -0.93 12.36 5.86
N ALA A 48 0.11 11.56 5.69
CA ALA A 48 1.45 12.09 5.47
C ALA A 48 1.54 12.87 4.16
N LEU A 49 2.21 14.02 4.18
CA LEU A 49 2.48 14.86 3.00
C LEU A 49 1.20 15.22 2.21
N LEU A 50 0.05 15.38 2.89
CA LEU A 50 -1.24 15.61 2.25
C LEU A 50 -1.25 16.83 1.32
N PRO A 51 -0.82 18.04 1.74
CA PRO A 51 -0.79 19.20 0.85
C PRO A 51 0.10 18.98 -0.37
N GLN A 52 1.27 18.41 -0.16
CA GLN A 52 2.25 18.14 -1.21
C GLN A 52 1.76 17.06 -2.18
N ALA A 53 1.01 16.05 -1.71
CA ALA A 53 0.42 15.03 -2.56
C ALA A 53 -0.66 15.61 -3.49
N ILE A 54 -1.51 16.49 -2.98
CA ILE A 54 -2.53 17.18 -3.78
C ILE A 54 -1.88 18.12 -4.81
N GLU A 55 -0.88 18.90 -4.41
CA GLU A 55 -0.10 19.73 -5.33
C GLU A 55 0.59 18.86 -6.40
N GLY A 56 1.21 17.76 -5.98
CA GLY A 56 1.92 16.82 -6.86
C GLY A 56 1.02 16.17 -7.91
N LEU A 57 -0.24 15.91 -7.59
CA LEU A 57 -1.23 15.39 -8.54
C LEU A 57 -1.62 16.40 -9.61
N ASN A 58 -1.42 17.71 -9.39
CA ASN A 58 -1.80 18.79 -10.31
C ASN A 58 -3.25 18.60 -10.80
N ILE A 59 -4.20 18.61 -9.88
CA ILE A 59 -5.58 18.16 -10.13
C ILE A 59 -6.30 19.03 -11.15
N ASN A 60 -6.71 18.41 -12.27
CA ASN A 60 -7.75 18.92 -13.14
C ASN A 60 -9.13 18.60 -12.51
N PRO A 61 -9.98 19.58 -12.17
CA PRO A 61 -11.24 19.30 -11.50
C PRO A 61 -12.17 18.31 -12.22
N SER A 62 -12.13 18.27 -13.54
CA SER A 62 -12.93 17.33 -14.37
C SER A 62 -12.19 16.01 -14.68
N GLY A 63 -11.02 15.78 -14.10
CA GLY A 63 -10.15 14.62 -14.35
C GLY A 63 -10.57 13.36 -13.63
N THR A 64 -9.93 12.25 -14.02
CA THR A 64 -10.08 10.94 -13.39
C THR A 64 -8.83 10.60 -12.60
N TYR A 65 -8.99 10.24 -11.33
CA TYR A 65 -7.89 9.97 -10.41
C TYR A 65 -7.99 8.59 -9.78
N ILE A 66 -6.85 8.08 -9.32
CA ILE A 66 -6.75 6.86 -8.53
C ILE A 66 -6.01 7.16 -7.23
N ASP A 67 -6.60 6.72 -6.11
CA ASP A 67 -5.90 6.51 -4.85
C ASP A 67 -5.70 5.01 -4.67
N ALA A 68 -4.47 4.54 -4.83
CA ALA A 68 -4.16 3.11 -4.76
C ALA A 68 -4.23 2.53 -3.34
N THR A 69 -4.35 3.40 -2.32
CA THR A 69 -4.20 3.08 -0.89
C THR A 69 -5.20 3.88 -0.07
N PHE A 70 -6.48 3.51 -0.14
CA PHE A 70 -7.56 4.27 0.51
C PHE A 70 -7.34 4.48 2.02
N GLY A 71 -6.98 3.41 2.77
CA GLY A 71 -6.70 3.46 4.19
C GLY A 71 -7.78 4.15 5.02
N GLY A 72 -7.42 5.28 5.64
CA GLY A 72 -8.35 6.13 6.39
C GLY A 72 -9.18 7.09 5.51
N GLY A 73 -8.91 7.15 4.21
CA GLY A 73 -9.63 7.99 3.24
C GLY A 73 -9.24 9.48 3.27
N GLY A 74 -8.18 9.85 3.95
CA GLY A 74 -7.79 11.27 4.07
C GLY A 74 -7.32 11.86 2.73
N HIS A 75 -6.43 11.19 2.02
CA HIS A 75 -6.01 11.59 0.67
C HIS A 75 -7.19 11.57 -0.30
N SER A 76 -7.99 10.50 -0.26
CA SER A 76 -9.18 10.38 -1.12
C SER A 76 -10.16 11.53 -0.94
N ARG A 77 -10.44 11.97 0.30
CA ARG A 77 -11.31 13.13 0.58
C ARG A 77 -10.73 14.40 -0.03
N ALA A 78 -9.45 14.65 0.21
CA ALA A 78 -8.79 15.85 -0.32
C ALA A 78 -8.77 15.87 -1.86
N ILE A 79 -8.61 14.71 -2.52
CA ILE A 79 -8.73 14.64 -3.98
C ILE A 79 -10.16 14.98 -4.41
N VAL A 80 -11.20 14.37 -3.81
CA VAL A 80 -12.61 14.58 -4.18
C VAL A 80 -13.04 16.06 -3.95
N GLU A 81 -12.53 16.71 -2.91
CA GLU A 81 -12.78 18.13 -2.63
C GLU A 81 -12.28 19.06 -3.76
N ASN A 82 -11.26 18.62 -4.51
CA ASN A 82 -10.72 19.35 -5.66
C ASN A 82 -11.38 18.98 -7.01
N LEU A 83 -12.33 18.01 -7.03
CA LEU A 83 -13.03 17.61 -8.24
C LEU A 83 -14.34 18.38 -8.43
N ASP A 84 -14.69 18.63 -9.70
CA ASP A 84 -16.03 19.08 -10.08
C ASP A 84 -16.99 17.88 -10.33
N LYS A 85 -18.19 18.17 -10.83
CA LYS A 85 -19.23 17.16 -11.10
C LYS A 85 -18.84 16.13 -12.20
N LYS A 86 -17.83 16.42 -13.03
CA LYS A 86 -17.37 15.54 -14.11
C LYS A 86 -16.16 14.70 -13.68
N GLY A 87 -15.42 15.17 -12.68
CA GLY A 87 -14.27 14.48 -12.13
C GLY A 87 -14.67 13.20 -11.39
N HIS A 88 -13.76 12.22 -11.32
CA HIS A 88 -14.01 10.96 -10.62
C HIS A 88 -12.75 10.41 -9.95
N LEU A 89 -12.91 9.88 -8.75
CA LEU A 89 -11.87 9.19 -8.00
C LEU A 89 -12.23 7.72 -7.80
N TYR A 90 -11.29 6.83 -8.16
CA TYR A 90 -11.32 5.41 -7.82
C TYR A 90 -10.29 5.13 -6.74
N SER A 91 -10.72 4.64 -5.57
CA SER A 91 -9.78 4.29 -4.49
C SER A 91 -9.76 2.81 -4.23
N PHE A 92 -8.57 2.26 -4.00
CA PHE A 92 -8.35 0.84 -3.78
C PHE A 92 -7.95 0.58 -2.34
N ASP A 93 -8.49 -0.49 -1.76
CA ASP A 93 -7.96 -1.08 -0.55
C ASP A 93 -8.23 -2.59 -0.53
N GLN A 94 -7.29 -3.36 0.00
CA GLN A 94 -7.45 -4.80 0.21
C GLN A 94 -7.96 -5.15 1.61
N ASP A 95 -8.07 -4.15 2.50
CA ASP A 95 -8.63 -4.31 3.83
C ASP A 95 -10.12 -3.94 3.83
N MET A 96 -10.99 -4.92 4.16
CA MET A 96 -12.43 -4.69 4.24
C MET A 96 -12.78 -3.68 5.35
N ASP A 97 -11.98 -3.62 6.43
CA ASP A 97 -12.21 -2.66 7.51
C ASP A 97 -12.01 -1.22 7.03
N ALA A 98 -11.07 -0.98 6.11
CA ALA A 98 -10.90 0.31 5.46
C ALA A 98 -12.07 0.62 4.51
N VAL A 99 -12.40 -0.32 3.62
CA VAL A 99 -13.48 -0.17 2.63
C VAL A 99 -14.84 0.09 3.28
N SER A 100 -15.13 -0.55 4.42
CA SER A 100 -16.40 -0.37 5.14
C SER A 100 -16.60 1.05 5.71
N ARG A 101 -15.51 1.83 5.84
CA ARG A 101 -15.51 3.22 6.32
C ARG A 101 -15.50 4.24 5.19
N ALA A 102 -15.66 3.79 3.94
CA ALA A 102 -15.68 4.68 2.79
C ALA A 102 -16.83 5.70 2.90
N PHE A 103 -16.54 6.94 2.56
CA PHE A 103 -17.55 8.01 2.50
C PHE A 103 -18.39 7.89 1.22
N SER A 104 -19.56 8.53 1.22
CA SER A 104 -20.46 8.56 0.08
C SER A 104 -20.31 9.89 -0.69
N ASP A 105 -19.96 9.80 -1.97
CA ASP A 105 -19.93 10.92 -2.93
C ASP A 105 -20.15 10.35 -4.33
N GLU A 106 -20.87 11.07 -5.21
CA GLU A 106 -21.15 10.61 -6.57
C GLU A 106 -19.89 10.54 -7.44
N ARG A 107 -18.87 11.31 -7.11
CA ARG A 107 -17.56 11.38 -7.78
C ARG A 107 -16.56 10.35 -7.26
N PHE A 108 -16.97 9.47 -6.35
CA PHE A 108 -16.09 8.56 -5.63
C PHE A 108 -16.55 7.10 -5.76
N THR A 109 -15.60 6.22 -6.05
CA THR A 109 -15.81 4.77 -6.06
C THR A 109 -14.70 4.08 -5.30
N VAL A 110 -15.04 3.39 -4.20
CA VAL A 110 -14.08 2.51 -3.51
C VAL A 110 -14.12 1.11 -4.11
N VAL A 111 -12.94 0.54 -4.32
CA VAL A 111 -12.73 -0.79 -4.91
C VAL A 111 -12.07 -1.69 -3.87
N TYR A 112 -12.78 -2.72 -3.41
CA TYR A 112 -12.20 -3.74 -2.55
C TYR A 112 -11.29 -4.65 -3.34
N SER A 113 -10.02 -4.28 -3.49
CA SER A 113 -9.01 -5.05 -4.22
C SER A 113 -7.61 -4.55 -3.89
N ASN A 114 -6.61 -5.41 -4.10
CA ASN A 114 -5.23 -4.99 -4.10
C ASN A 114 -4.94 -4.17 -5.37
N PHE A 115 -4.22 -3.06 -5.23
CA PHE A 115 -3.85 -2.15 -6.33
C PHE A 115 -3.03 -2.83 -7.44
N ARG A 116 -2.44 -4.01 -7.18
CA ARG A 116 -1.78 -4.83 -8.22
C ARG A 116 -2.68 -5.22 -9.39
N TYR A 117 -4.00 -5.08 -9.23
CA TYR A 117 -5.00 -5.37 -10.26
C TYR A 117 -5.64 -4.11 -10.87
N MET A 118 -5.07 -2.93 -10.57
CA MET A 118 -5.62 -1.62 -10.95
C MET A 118 -6.00 -1.53 -12.43
N SER A 119 -5.14 -1.97 -13.34
CA SER A 119 -5.41 -1.89 -14.79
C SER A 119 -6.64 -2.71 -15.24
N ASN A 120 -6.97 -3.81 -14.54
CA ASN A 120 -8.16 -4.61 -14.85
C ASN A 120 -9.44 -3.84 -14.50
N PHE A 121 -9.43 -3.14 -13.36
CA PHE A 121 -10.56 -2.30 -12.94
C PHE A 121 -10.69 -1.07 -13.85
N MET A 122 -9.58 -0.42 -14.22
CA MET A 122 -9.64 0.72 -15.13
C MET A 122 -10.14 0.32 -16.52
N ARG A 123 -9.78 -0.86 -17.01
CA ARG A 123 -10.38 -1.40 -18.24
C ARG A 123 -11.88 -1.63 -18.09
N TYR A 124 -12.31 -2.17 -16.95
CA TYR A 124 -13.73 -2.42 -16.67
C TYR A 124 -14.54 -1.12 -16.62
N TYR A 125 -13.98 -0.07 -15.99
CA TYR A 125 -14.63 1.25 -15.92
C TYR A 125 -14.45 2.10 -17.19
N GLY A 126 -13.73 1.61 -18.20
CA GLY A 126 -13.48 2.35 -19.44
C GLY A 126 -12.48 3.48 -19.34
N CYS A 127 -11.66 3.50 -18.28
CA CYS A 127 -10.70 4.56 -17.97
C CYS A 127 -9.23 4.17 -18.24
N LEU A 128 -8.96 3.00 -18.82
CA LEU A 128 -7.60 2.57 -19.12
C LEU A 128 -6.93 3.55 -20.10
N GLY A 129 -5.77 4.08 -19.75
CA GLY A 129 -5.03 5.08 -20.54
C GLY A 129 -5.66 6.49 -20.51
N ARG A 130 -6.58 6.76 -19.56
CA ARG A 130 -7.31 8.03 -19.46
C ARG A 130 -7.26 8.65 -18.07
N VAL A 131 -6.49 8.07 -17.16
CA VAL A 131 -6.37 8.55 -15.78
C VAL A 131 -5.41 9.74 -15.73
N ASP A 132 -5.82 10.84 -15.11
CA ASP A 132 -5.08 12.09 -14.98
C ASP A 132 -3.99 12.00 -13.91
N GLY A 133 -4.22 11.24 -12.84
CA GLY A 133 -3.24 11.07 -11.79
C GLY A 133 -3.48 9.86 -10.90
N ILE A 134 -2.39 9.30 -10.39
CA ILE A 134 -2.39 8.19 -9.45
C ILE A 134 -1.60 8.60 -8.22
N LEU A 135 -2.22 8.43 -7.04
CA LEU A 135 -1.57 8.52 -5.74
C LEU A 135 -1.44 7.12 -5.15
N ALA A 136 -0.29 6.82 -4.55
CA ALA A 136 -0.10 5.68 -3.69
C ALA A 136 0.64 6.10 -2.42
N ASP A 137 -0.02 5.98 -1.26
CA ASP A 137 0.59 6.14 0.06
C ASP A 137 0.88 4.74 0.60
N LEU A 138 2.10 4.25 0.33
CA LEU A 138 2.48 2.87 0.61
C LEU A 138 2.64 2.62 2.11
N GLY A 139 2.55 1.36 2.50
CA GLY A 139 2.71 0.95 3.90
C GLY A 139 1.40 0.49 4.52
N VAL A 140 1.23 0.74 5.80
CA VAL A 140 0.07 0.26 6.58
C VAL A 140 -0.76 1.40 7.11
N SER A 141 -2.07 1.24 7.08
CA SER A 141 -2.98 2.13 7.78
C SER A 141 -2.67 2.15 9.29
N PHE A 142 -2.79 3.30 9.90
CA PHE A 142 -2.61 3.47 11.36
C PHE A 142 -3.50 2.52 12.16
N HIS A 143 -4.68 2.20 11.63
CA HIS A 143 -5.61 1.25 12.24
C HIS A 143 -4.98 -0.15 12.44
N HIS A 144 -4.09 -0.58 11.53
CA HIS A 144 -3.41 -1.86 11.68
C HIS A 144 -2.46 -1.92 12.89
N PHE A 145 -1.81 -0.79 13.23
CA PHE A 145 -0.92 -0.71 14.40
C PHE A 145 -1.67 -0.56 15.71
N ASP A 146 -2.88 -0.01 15.67
CA ASP A 146 -3.65 0.32 16.87
C ASP A 146 -4.59 -0.83 17.28
N ASP A 147 -4.78 -1.85 16.41
CA ASP A 147 -5.55 -3.06 16.70
C ASP A 147 -4.61 -4.22 17.09
N PRO A 148 -4.56 -4.62 18.37
CA PRO A 148 -3.73 -5.73 18.85
C PRO A 148 -4.00 -7.06 18.13
N GLU A 149 -5.24 -7.32 17.74
CA GLU A 149 -5.68 -8.55 17.07
C GLU A 149 -5.13 -8.70 15.64
N ARG A 150 -4.57 -7.62 15.07
CA ARG A 150 -3.96 -7.61 13.74
C ARG A 150 -2.49 -8.02 13.75
N GLY A 151 -1.79 -7.97 14.89
CA GLY A 151 -0.41 -8.42 15.05
C GLY A 151 0.66 -7.56 14.38
N PHE A 152 0.35 -6.34 13.91
CA PHE A 152 1.30 -5.46 13.22
C PHE A 152 2.31 -4.78 14.16
N SER A 153 2.09 -4.82 15.46
CA SER A 153 2.91 -4.11 16.44
C SER A 153 3.48 -5.06 17.50
N PHE A 154 4.77 -4.94 17.75
CA PHE A 154 5.45 -5.64 18.85
C PHE A 154 5.22 -5.00 20.23
N ARG A 155 4.34 -3.99 20.30
CA ARG A 155 3.98 -3.30 21.56
C ARG A 155 2.82 -3.98 22.30
N TRP A 156 2.07 -4.79 21.58
CA TRP A 156 0.87 -5.44 22.08
C TRP A 156 1.03 -6.96 22.02
N GLU A 157 0.45 -7.61 22.99
CA GLU A 157 0.24 -9.05 22.98
C GLU A 157 -0.90 -9.37 22.01
N GLY A 158 -0.77 -10.43 21.22
CA GLY A 158 -1.82 -10.81 20.28
C GLY A 158 -1.38 -11.86 19.28
N LYS A 159 -2.29 -12.21 18.38
CA LYS A 159 -2.02 -13.16 17.31
C LYS A 159 -0.94 -12.65 16.37
N LEU A 160 -0.08 -13.53 15.90
CA LEU A 160 0.93 -13.23 14.88
C LEU A 160 0.31 -13.37 13.49
N ASP A 161 -0.56 -12.42 13.10
CA ASP A 161 -1.32 -12.44 11.85
C ASP A 161 -0.64 -11.61 10.74
N ILE A 162 -0.57 -10.31 10.91
CA ILE A 162 0.05 -9.29 10.02
C ILE A 162 -0.58 -9.21 8.61
N ARG A 163 -1.70 -9.87 8.33
CA ARG A 163 -2.40 -9.75 7.04
C ARG A 163 -3.13 -8.43 6.92
N MET A 164 -2.90 -7.67 5.84
CA MET A 164 -3.74 -6.53 5.47
C MET A 164 -5.13 -7.00 5.03
N ASN A 165 -5.18 -8.05 4.19
CA ASN A 165 -6.41 -8.72 3.82
C ASN A 165 -6.64 -9.95 4.70
N ARG A 166 -7.58 -9.89 5.66
CA ARG A 166 -7.92 -11.03 6.54
C ARG A 166 -8.42 -12.27 5.79
N GLY A 167 -8.88 -12.12 4.55
CA GLY A 167 -9.28 -13.24 3.69
C GLY A 167 -8.11 -13.96 3.00
N ALA A 168 -6.87 -13.43 3.09
CA ALA A 168 -5.68 -14.09 2.55
C ALA A 168 -5.33 -15.33 3.38
N ALA A 169 -4.77 -16.36 2.72
CA ALA A 169 -4.44 -17.61 3.39
C ALA A 169 -3.14 -17.56 4.22
N LYS A 170 -2.17 -16.71 3.82
CA LYS A 170 -0.84 -16.65 4.41
C LYS A 170 -0.78 -15.64 5.55
N GLU A 171 -0.70 -16.11 6.79
CA GLU A 171 -0.48 -15.29 7.98
C GLU A 171 0.98 -15.40 8.47
N ALA A 172 1.41 -14.47 9.32
CA ALA A 172 2.80 -14.43 9.78
C ALA A 172 3.18 -15.67 10.62
N ALA A 173 2.26 -16.23 11.40
CA ALA A 173 2.48 -17.46 12.13
C ALA A 173 2.79 -18.63 11.18
N ALA A 174 2.09 -18.74 10.04
CA ALA A 174 2.36 -19.76 9.03
C ALA A 174 3.75 -19.57 8.38
N VAL A 175 4.18 -18.34 8.13
CA VAL A 175 5.54 -18.05 7.61
C VAL A 175 6.59 -18.46 8.64
N ILE A 176 6.44 -18.05 9.88
CA ILE A 176 7.42 -18.34 10.97
C ILE A 176 7.53 -19.83 11.25
N ASN A 177 6.43 -20.57 11.23
CA ASN A 177 6.44 -21.99 11.52
C ASN A 177 6.76 -22.87 10.29
N GLY A 178 6.47 -22.40 9.07
CA GLY A 178 6.58 -23.21 7.85
C GLY A 178 7.87 -23.00 7.05
N PHE A 179 8.49 -21.83 7.10
CA PHE A 179 9.69 -21.55 6.28
C PHE A 179 10.93 -22.29 6.82
N SER A 180 11.84 -22.67 5.91
CA SER A 180 13.16 -23.20 6.30
C SER A 180 14.00 -22.11 7.00
N ALA A 181 15.07 -22.50 7.68
CA ALA A 181 16.01 -21.55 8.29
C ALA A 181 16.60 -20.58 7.27
N GLU A 182 16.93 -21.10 6.08
CA GLU A 182 17.48 -20.33 4.96
C GLU A 182 16.44 -19.32 4.46
N ALA A 183 15.20 -19.75 4.22
CA ALA A 183 14.12 -18.88 3.75
C ALA A 183 13.79 -17.75 4.76
N LEU A 184 13.78 -18.05 6.07
CA LEU A 184 13.63 -17.04 7.12
C LEU A 184 14.81 -16.06 7.13
N ALA A 185 16.04 -16.58 6.99
CA ALA A 185 17.23 -15.73 6.96
C ALA A 185 17.23 -14.79 5.77
N ASP A 186 16.86 -15.29 4.59
CA ASP A 186 16.75 -14.49 3.36
C ASP A 186 15.66 -13.43 3.49
N MET A 187 14.50 -13.78 4.01
CA MET A 187 13.41 -12.84 4.27
C MET A 187 13.86 -11.70 5.22
N PHE A 188 14.49 -12.02 6.34
CA PHE A 188 14.96 -11.02 7.28
C PHE A 188 16.13 -10.19 6.73
N TYR A 189 16.98 -10.78 5.90
CA TYR A 189 18.07 -10.06 5.23
C TYR A 189 17.55 -9.11 4.15
N LEU A 190 16.74 -9.63 3.23
CA LEU A 190 16.26 -8.89 2.06
C LEU A 190 15.22 -7.83 2.41
N TYR A 191 14.28 -8.15 3.30
CA TYR A 191 13.15 -7.27 3.63
C TYR A 191 13.31 -6.50 4.94
N GLY A 192 14.09 -7.04 5.87
CA GLY A 192 14.39 -6.40 7.14
C GLY A 192 15.73 -5.65 7.16
N GLU A 193 16.60 -5.88 6.18
CA GLU A 193 17.98 -5.36 6.15
C GLU A 193 18.76 -5.73 7.45
N LEU A 194 18.44 -6.89 8.04
CA LEU A 194 19.02 -7.38 9.29
C LEU A 194 20.32 -8.16 9.04
N ARG A 195 21.45 -7.66 9.56
CA ARG A 195 22.75 -8.30 9.39
C ARG A 195 22.84 -9.66 10.08
N GLN A 196 22.15 -9.83 11.23
CA GLN A 196 22.10 -11.07 12.00
C GLN A 196 20.95 -12.00 11.59
N SER A 197 20.42 -11.89 10.38
CA SER A 197 19.25 -12.63 9.87
C SER A 197 19.37 -14.16 10.08
N ARG A 198 20.55 -14.75 9.81
CA ARG A 198 20.80 -16.19 10.02
C ARG A 198 20.68 -16.59 11.50
N LYS A 199 21.18 -15.74 12.41
CA LYS A 199 21.10 -16.00 13.85
C LYS A 199 19.66 -15.98 14.34
N LEU A 200 18.87 -14.98 13.89
CA LEU A 200 17.45 -14.88 14.19
C LEU A 200 16.66 -16.07 13.62
N ALA A 201 16.91 -16.44 12.38
CA ALA A 201 16.28 -17.61 11.74
C ALA A 201 16.54 -18.89 12.50
N SER A 202 17.81 -19.15 12.89
CA SER A 202 18.17 -20.32 13.69
C SER A 202 17.51 -20.36 15.06
N ALA A 203 17.39 -19.20 15.72
CA ALA A 203 16.70 -19.06 17.01
C ALA A 203 15.20 -19.38 16.89
N ILE A 204 14.53 -18.87 15.85
CA ILE A 204 13.13 -19.16 15.55
C ILE A 204 12.93 -20.66 15.30
N VAL A 205 13.76 -21.26 14.46
CA VAL A 205 13.66 -22.71 14.16
C VAL A 205 13.87 -23.55 15.42
N LYS A 206 14.84 -23.20 16.26
CA LYS A 206 15.04 -23.89 17.55
C LYS A 206 13.81 -23.76 18.46
N PHE A 207 13.28 -22.56 18.62
CA PHE A 207 12.12 -22.31 19.49
C PHE A 207 10.85 -23.05 18.99
N ARG A 208 10.56 -23.00 17.69
CA ARG A 208 9.34 -23.64 17.14
C ARG A 208 9.37 -25.16 17.17
N ASN A 209 10.56 -25.79 17.24
CA ASN A 209 10.68 -27.24 17.41
C ASN A 209 10.17 -27.72 18.77
N GLU A 210 10.17 -26.83 19.78
CA GLU A 210 9.65 -27.11 21.12
C GLU A 210 8.20 -26.58 21.27
N ASN A 211 7.92 -25.41 20.72
CA ASN A 211 6.63 -24.71 20.88
C ASN A 211 6.25 -23.96 19.59
N GLU A 212 5.10 -24.30 18.99
CA GLU A 212 4.59 -23.57 17.83
C GLU A 212 4.40 -22.07 18.15
N ILE A 213 4.88 -21.19 17.27
CA ILE A 213 4.81 -19.74 17.45
C ILE A 213 3.50 -19.22 16.85
N LYS A 214 2.53 -18.83 17.71
CA LYS A 214 1.21 -18.33 17.32
C LYS A 214 0.99 -16.86 17.68
N THR A 215 1.80 -16.34 18.61
CA THR A 215 1.62 -15.00 19.13
C THR A 215 2.86 -14.14 18.95
N VAL A 216 2.65 -12.83 18.99
CA VAL A 216 3.74 -11.83 18.96
C VAL A 216 4.74 -12.09 20.08
N GLU A 217 4.27 -12.39 21.30
CA GLU A 217 5.15 -12.65 22.46
C GLU A 217 6.03 -13.87 22.29
N GLN A 218 5.48 -14.97 21.74
CA GLN A 218 6.26 -16.18 21.46
C GLN A 218 7.37 -15.87 20.45
N LEU A 219 7.07 -15.10 19.40
CA LEU A 219 8.08 -14.65 18.45
C LEU A 219 9.14 -13.79 19.14
N LEU A 220 8.71 -12.81 19.95
CA LEU A 220 9.63 -11.96 20.70
C LEU A 220 10.51 -12.76 21.68
N SER A 221 9.95 -13.76 22.35
CA SER A 221 10.69 -14.65 23.26
C SER A 221 11.78 -15.43 22.52
N ALA A 222 11.49 -15.87 21.27
CA ALA A 222 12.47 -16.57 20.45
C ALA A 222 13.63 -15.67 19.98
N ILE A 223 13.36 -14.39 19.64
CA ILE A 223 14.34 -13.53 18.97
C ILE A 223 15.06 -12.54 19.89
N ARG A 224 14.44 -12.06 20.98
CA ARG A 224 15.02 -11.03 21.88
C ARG A 224 16.41 -11.37 22.41
N PRO A 225 16.73 -12.62 22.81
CA PRO A 225 18.09 -12.98 23.25
C PRO A 225 19.17 -12.77 22.19
N HIS A 226 18.76 -12.59 20.92
CA HIS A 226 19.64 -12.48 19.76
C HIS A 226 19.65 -11.08 19.13
N ILE A 227 18.88 -10.15 19.68
CA ILE A 227 18.79 -8.75 19.29
C ILE A 227 19.74 -7.90 20.12
N ASN A 228 20.31 -6.85 19.51
CA ASN A 228 21.15 -5.91 20.24
C ASN A 228 20.29 -5.03 21.17
N PRO A 229 20.48 -5.09 22.51
CA PRO A 229 19.66 -4.31 23.45
C PRO A 229 19.68 -2.79 23.19
N LYS A 230 20.81 -2.26 22.69
CA LYS A 230 20.94 -0.83 22.34
C LYS A 230 20.15 -0.43 21.10
N GLN A 231 19.74 -1.38 20.26
CA GLN A 231 19.00 -1.17 19.01
C GLN A 231 17.69 -1.97 18.95
N GLU A 232 17.22 -2.49 20.09
CA GLU A 232 16.08 -3.41 20.15
C GLU A 232 14.87 -2.89 19.37
N LYS A 233 14.42 -1.68 19.63
CA LYS A 233 13.25 -1.09 18.94
C LYS A 233 13.43 -1.04 17.43
N LYS A 234 14.64 -0.73 16.95
CA LYS A 234 14.95 -0.66 15.53
C LYS A 234 14.93 -2.06 14.90
N GLU A 235 15.62 -3.00 15.52
CA GLU A 235 15.73 -4.37 14.99
C GLU A 235 14.38 -5.11 15.02
N LEU A 236 13.57 -4.91 16.07
CA LEU A 236 12.19 -5.41 16.11
C LEU A 236 11.34 -4.81 14.99
N ALA A 237 11.41 -3.50 14.75
CA ALA A 237 10.70 -2.87 13.65
C ALA A 237 11.12 -3.48 12.29
N GLN A 238 12.41 -3.79 12.10
CA GLN A 238 12.91 -4.45 10.90
C GLN A 238 12.40 -5.90 10.76
N VAL A 239 12.30 -6.66 11.85
CA VAL A 239 11.70 -8.00 11.85
C VAL A 239 10.25 -7.94 11.42
N PHE A 240 9.46 -7.05 12.02
CA PHE A 240 8.04 -6.88 11.67
C PHE A 240 7.83 -6.34 10.26
N GLN A 241 8.72 -5.45 9.79
CA GLN A 241 8.73 -5.01 8.38
C GLN A 241 8.94 -6.20 7.44
N ALA A 242 9.92 -7.06 7.71
CA ALA A 242 10.20 -8.22 6.88
C ALA A 242 9.01 -9.19 6.81
N LEU A 243 8.39 -9.48 7.95
CA LEU A 243 7.19 -10.31 8.02
C LEU A 243 6.02 -9.69 7.26
N ARG A 244 5.80 -8.38 7.41
CA ARG A 244 4.73 -7.65 6.73
C ARG A 244 4.89 -7.73 5.21
N ILE A 245 6.09 -7.44 4.72
CA ILE A 245 6.41 -7.49 3.29
C ILE A 245 6.16 -8.90 2.74
N GLU A 246 6.60 -9.94 3.45
CA GLU A 246 6.46 -11.34 3.03
C GLU A 246 5.00 -11.82 3.05
N VAL A 247 4.27 -11.53 4.15
CA VAL A 247 2.88 -11.95 4.33
C VAL A 247 1.95 -11.32 3.29
N ASN A 248 2.16 -10.03 3.00
CA ASN A 248 1.29 -9.26 2.11
C ASN A 248 1.81 -9.19 0.67
N ASP A 249 2.97 -9.82 0.39
CA ASP A 249 3.61 -9.81 -0.94
C ASP A 249 3.77 -8.38 -1.49
N GLU A 250 4.21 -7.44 -0.61
CA GLU A 250 4.20 -6.01 -0.89
C GLU A 250 5.11 -5.63 -2.05
N MET A 251 6.31 -6.22 -2.12
CA MET A 251 7.27 -5.90 -3.19
C MET A 251 6.78 -6.33 -4.58
N THR A 252 6.13 -7.50 -4.68
CA THR A 252 5.52 -7.94 -5.95
C THR A 252 4.32 -7.07 -6.30
N ALA A 253 3.49 -6.73 -5.32
CA ALA A 253 2.36 -5.82 -5.53
C ALA A 253 2.82 -4.46 -6.04
N LEU A 254 3.89 -3.89 -5.46
CA LEU A 254 4.46 -2.62 -5.87
C LEU A 254 5.03 -2.69 -7.30
N LYS A 255 5.75 -3.76 -7.66
CA LYS A 255 6.26 -3.96 -9.03
C LYS A 255 5.11 -3.98 -10.04
N HIS A 256 4.05 -4.74 -9.76
CA HIS A 256 2.86 -4.79 -10.62
C HIS A 256 2.17 -3.43 -10.73
N PHE A 257 2.02 -2.72 -9.61
CA PHE A 257 1.44 -1.37 -9.57
C PHE A 257 2.21 -0.40 -10.47
N LEU A 258 3.52 -0.31 -10.29
CA LEU A 258 4.38 0.58 -11.07
C LEU A 258 4.29 0.26 -12.58
N SER A 259 4.41 -1.01 -12.96
CA SER A 259 4.29 -1.41 -14.37
C SER A 259 2.92 -1.11 -14.98
N GLN A 260 1.86 -1.18 -14.17
CA GLN A 260 0.50 -0.87 -14.63
C GLN A 260 0.23 0.63 -14.69
N SER A 261 0.91 1.45 -13.89
CA SER A 261 0.69 2.89 -13.87
C SER A 261 0.87 3.53 -15.24
N LEU A 262 1.87 3.08 -16.02
CA LEU A 262 2.11 3.55 -17.40
C LEU A 262 0.96 3.18 -18.38
N LYS A 263 0.26 2.07 -18.12
CA LYS A 263 -0.87 1.64 -18.95
C LYS A 263 -2.17 2.37 -18.60
N VAL A 264 -2.25 2.89 -17.38
CA VAL A 264 -3.45 3.48 -16.81
C VAL A 264 -3.46 5.00 -16.97
N LEU A 265 -2.31 5.63 -16.77
CA LEU A 265 -2.15 7.07 -16.94
C LEU A 265 -2.24 7.46 -18.42
N LYS A 266 -2.82 8.63 -18.66
CA LYS A 266 -2.75 9.30 -19.96
C LYS A 266 -1.40 10.03 -20.11
N PRO A 267 -0.98 10.43 -21.33
CA PRO A 267 0.10 11.41 -21.52
C PRO A 267 -0.16 12.67 -20.66
N GLY A 268 0.89 13.21 -20.02
CA GLY A 268 0.79 14.31 -19.05
C GLY A 268 0.21 13.91 -17.68
N GLY A 269 -0.18 12.67 -17.49
CA GLY A 269 -0.71 12.17 -16.21
C GLY A 269 0.36 12.04 -15.14
N ARG A 270 0.00 12.27 -13.87
CA ARG A 270 0.90 12.30 -12.72
C ARG A 270 0.89 10.99 -11.93
N LEU A 271 2.09 10.51 -11.59
CA LEU A 271 2.31 9.42 -10.65
C LEU A 271 2.94 9.98 -9.38
N VAL A 272 2.20 9.94 -8.26
CA VAL A 272 2.63 10.40 -6.93
C VAL A 272 2.73 9.19 -6.02
N VAL A 273 3.90 8.91 -5.47
CA VAL A 273 4.12 7.74 -4.60
C VAL A 273 4.83 8.16 -3.32
N ILE A 274 4.22 7.83 -2.18
CA ILE A 274 4.79 8.01 -0.84
C ILE A 274 5.27 6.64 -0.35
N THR A 275 6.49 6.58 0.15
CA THR A 275 7.18 5.36 0.62
C THR A 275 7.67 5.56 2.04
N TYR A 276 7.83 4.48 2.82
CA TYR A 276 8.24 4.56 4.23
C TYR A 276 9.53 3.80 4.55
N HIS A 277 10.02 2.97 3.64
CA HIS A 277 11.29 2.26 3.82
C HIS A 277 12.15 2.25 2.54
N SER A 278 13.43 1.90 2.72
CA SER A 278 14.47 1.95 1.69
C SER A 278 14.16 1.11 0.45
N LEU A 279 13.52 -0.05 0.62
CA LEU A 279 13.23 -0.98 -0.48
C LEU A 279 12.18 -0.41 -1.43
N GLU A 280 11.08 0.14 -0.87
CA GLU A 280 10.06 0.84 -1.65
C GLU A 280 10.66 2.03 -2.38
N ASP A 281 11.33 2.93 -1.65
CA ASP A 281 11.89 4.17 -2.20
C ASP A 281 12.87 3.89 -3.35
N ARG A 282 13.72 2.87 -3.20
CA ARG A 282 14.68 2.46 -4.23
C ARG A 282 13.98 1.99 -5.49
N LEU A 283 12.96 1.13 -5.35
CA LEU A 283 12.20 0.60 -6.48
C LEU A 283 11.43 1.72 -7.21
N VAL A 284 10.71 2.57 -6.47
CA VAL A 284 9.97 3.71 -7.02
C VAL A 284 10.92 4.70 -7.71
N LYS A 285 12.04 5.06 -7.06
CA LYS A 285 13.05 5.95 -7.65
C LYS A 285 13.59 5.41 -8.97
N ASN A 286 13.95 4.13 -9.00
CA ASN A 286 14.50 3.51 -10.20
C ASN A 286 13.47 3.48 -11.32
N PHE A 287 12.26 3.03 -11.02
CA PHE A 287 11.15 2.99 -11.98
C PHE A 287 10.83 4.38 -12.55
N MET A 288 10.66 5.40 -11.71
CA MET A 288 10.35 6.76 -12.17
C MET A 288 11.49 7.36 -13.02
N LYS A 289 12.73 6.92 -12.80
CA LYS A 289 13.89 7.38 -13.58
C LYS A 289 14.01 6.68 -14.94
N THR A 290 13.63 5.40 -15.03
CA THR A 290 13.94 4.56 -16.20
C THR A 290 12.70 4.06 -16.94
N GLY A 291 11.53 4.11 -16.31
CA GLY A 291 10.28 3.57 -16.86
C GLY A 291 10.15 2.05 -16.75
N ASN A 292 11.14 1.37 -16.16
CA ASN A 292 11.10 -0.09 -16.00
C ASN A 292 11.46 -0.54 -14.57
N ILE A 293 11.05 -1.76 -14.23
CA ILE A 293 11.22 -2.31 -12.88
C ILE A 293 12.68 -2.68 -12.60
N GLU A 294 13.43 -3.06 -13.61
CA GLU A 294 14.83 -3.46 -13.55
C GLU A 294 15.74 -2.26 -13.25
N GLY A 295 15.28 -1.05 -13.54
CA GLY A 295 16.05 0.19 -13.37
C GLY A 295 17.10 0.41 -14.47
N ASN A 296 16.94 -0.29 -15.60
CA ASN A 296 17.84 -0.17 -16.74
C ASN A 296 17.57 1.11 -17.52
N VAL A 297 18.61 1.90 -17.78
CA VAL A 297 18.50 3.12 -18.58
C VAL A 297 18.61 2.78 -20.05
N GLU A 298 17.49 2.93 -20.78
CA GLU A 298 17.48 2.86 -22.23
C GLU A 298 17.81 4.23 -22.82
N LYS A 299 18.67 4.28 -23.83
CA LYS A 299 19.09 5.52 -24.49
C LYS A 299 18.88 5.42 -25.99
N ASP A 300 18.55 6.56 -26.61
CA ASP A 300 18.56 6.70 -28.06
C ASP A 300 19.99 6.74 -28.62
N PHE A 301 20.09 6.81 -29.95
CA PHE A 301 21.38 6.92 -30.66
C PHE A 301 22.19 8.15 -30.21
N TYR A 302 21.55 9.20 -29.72
CA TYR A 302 22.18 10.44 -29.26
C TYR A 302 22.51 10.41 -27.76
N GLY A 303 22.26 9.29 -27.05
CA GLY A 303 22.52 9.14 -25.62
C GLY A 303 21.45 9.74 -24.72
N ARG A 304 20.29 10.14 -25.24
CA ARG A 304 19.15 10.64 -24.48
C ARG A 304 18.40 9.50 -23.82
N ASN A 305 17.94 9.70 -22.60
CA ASN A 305 17.15 8.70 -21.88
C ASN A 305 15.74 8.57 -22.51
N LEU A 306 15.36 7.34 -22.87
CA LEU A 306 14.06 6.98 -23.45
C LEU A 306 13.00 6.66 -22.39
N SER A 307 13.14 7.15 -21.16
CA SER A 307 12.14 6.93 -20.12
C SER A 307 10.79 7.50 -20.53
N PRO A 308 9.69 6.73 -20.40
CA PRO A 308 8.33 7.23 -20.60
C PRO A 308 7.87 8.17 -19.47
N LEU A 309 8.73 8.40 -18.48
CA LEU A 309 8.46 9.24 -17.32
C LEU A 309 9.47 10.37 -17.21
N LYS A 310 8.97 11.56 -16.93
CA LYS A 310 9.72 12.76 -16.55
C LYS A 310 9.61 12.96 -15.05
N LEU A 311 10.74 13.02 -14.35
CA LEU A 311 10.76 13.36 -12.94
C LEU A 311 10.34 14.82 -12.73
N ILE A 312 9.34 15.05 -11.87
CA ILE A 312 8.92 16.40 -11.46
C ILE A 312 9.82 16.90 -10.34
N THR A 313 10.25 16.00 -9.45
CA THR A 313 11.19 16.30 -8.38
C THR A 313 12.43 15.41 -8.50
N SER A 314 13.62 15.98 -8.47
CA SER A 314 14.89 15.23 -8.52
C SER A 314 15.19 14.53 -7.18
N LYS A 315 14.78 15.15 -6.07
CA LYS A 315 14.90 14.63 -4.70
C LYS A 315 13.50 14.26 -4.17
N PRO A 316 13.40 13.30 -3.25
CA PRO A 316 12.12 13.04 -2.60
C PRO A 316 11.69 14.24 -1.76
N ILE A 317 10.39 14.54 -1.74
CA ILE A 317 9.78 15.45 -0.78
C ILE A 317 9.64 14.67 0.54
N VAL A 318 10.02 15.31 1.65
CA VAL A 318 9.96 14.72 2.99
C VAL A 318 9.15 15.63 3.91
N PRO A 319 8.50 15.08 4.95
CA PRO A 319 7.80 15.89 5.94
C PRO A 319 8.73 16.90 6.61
N ASP A 320 8.22 18.10 6.87
CA ASP A 320 8.93 19.09 7.64
C ASP A 320 8.84 18.80 9.16
N ALA A 321 9.50 19.61 9.96
CA ALA A 321 9.54 19.43 11.42
C ALA A 321 8.16 19.56 12.06
N ALA A 322 7.32 20.47 11.56
CA ALA A 322 5.97 20.71 12.07
C ALA A 322 5.05 19.51 11.78
N GLU A 323 5.13 18.95 10.56
CA GLU A 323 4.39 17.73 10.22
C GLU A 323 4.83 16.54 11.06
N VAL A 324 6.15 16.37 11.28
CA VAL A 324 6.68 15.27 12.09
C VAL A 324 6.26 15.41 13.55
N GLU A 325 6.16 16.63 14.07
CA GLU A 325 5.65 16.89 15.43
C GLU A 325 4.17 16.55 15.55
N ALA A 326 3.35 16.99 14.58
CA ALA A 326 1.91 16.72 14.55
C ALA A 326 1.59 15.25 14.22
N ASN A 327 2.39 14.62 13.35
CA ASN A 327 2.26 13.23 12.90
C ASN A 327 3.62 12.51 12.93
N PRO A 328 4.07 12.01 14.09
CA PRO A 328 5.38 11.32 14.20
C PRO A 328 5.56 10.10 13.29
N ARG A 329 4.45 9.53 12.81
CA ARG A 329 4.45 8.39 11.90
C ARG A 329 4.84 8.78 10.46
N SER A 330 4.70 10.06 10.09
CA SER A 330 5.16 10.57 8.78
C SER A 330 6.69 10.68 8.67
N ARG A 331 7.42 10.61 9.77
CA ARG A 331 8.87 10.83 9.85
C ARG A 331 9.69 10.15 8.76
N SER A 332 9.30 8.95 8.35
CA SER A 332 10.02 8.16 7.35
C SER A 332 9.46 8.33 5.94
N ALA A 333 8.40 9.11 5.77
CA ALA A 333 7.75 9.30 4.49
C ALA A 333 8.68 10.00 3.49
N LYS A 334 8.67 9.49 2.25
CA LYS A 334 9.38 10.06 1.11
C LYS A 334 8.46 10.04 -0.08
N MET A 335 8.09 11.20 -0.58
CA MET A 335 7.23 11.31 -1.75
C MET A 335 8.05 11.58 -3.01
N ARG A 336 7.71 10.89 -4.09
CA ARG A 336 8.26 11.09 -5.43
C ARG A 336 7.14 11.33 -6.42
N ILE A 337 7.42 12.19 -7.40
CA ILE A 337 6.46 12.61 -8.42
C ILE A 337 7.11 12.46 -9.79
N ALA A 338 6.39 11.79 -10.69
CA ALA A 338 6.74 11.72 -12.10
C ALA A 338 5.51 11.98 -12.96
N GLU A 339 5.73 12.38 -14.20
CA GLU A 339 4.72 12.67 -15.21
C GLU A 339 4.97 11.78 -16.43
N VAL A 340 3.91 11.22 -17.00
CA VAL A 340 4.01 10.49 -18.27
C VAL A 340 4.34 11.48 -19.39
N VAL A 341 5.40 11.18 -20.13
CA VAL A 341 5.85 12.04 -21.26
C VAL A 341 4.77 12.06 -22.33
N GLU A 342 4.48 13.23 -22.88
CA GLU A 342 3.68 13.37 -24.09
C GLU A 342 4.53 12.95 -25.30
N GLU A 343 3.99 12.10 -26.16
CA GLU A 343 4.61 11.69 -27.42
C GLU A 343 4.66 12.84 -28.45
#